data_1d69f6decce9fc78c511783c8582adfa
#
_entry.id   1d69f6decce9fc78c511783c8582adfa
#
_cell.length_a   1.000
_cell.length_b   1.000
_cell.length_c   1.000
_cell.angle_alpha   90.00
_cell.angle_beta   90.00
_cell.angle_gamma   90.00
#
_symmetry.space_group_name_H-M   'P 1'
#
loop_
_entity.id
_entity.type
_entity.pdbx_description
1 polymer ?
#
loop_
_entity_poly.entity_id
_entity_poly.type
_entity_poly.pdbx_seq_one_letter_code
_entity_poly.pdbx_strand_id
1 'polypeptide(L)'
;ASTHITIKSADVTSAYFQGVPMDRLMVFRPPRGGIPGADLEPGGGIVARAPVYGTGDAGRKFWQKVKQDFIAAGFTLNRIMNALFSIAKDGDILGMCGTHVDDFLYGVCGEATDIMQRVLDGFGVQDTEDTSFRYCGKEFVQSEDFSITVTCRDTTEKLHPIRYDPMRKLTALANDQEKSQLLSVIGSLSWIARQCRPSLSFDVSRL
;
A
#
# COMPACT_ATOMS: atom_id res chain seq x y z
N ALA A 1 -3.46 30.05 4.39
CA ALA A 1 -3.16 30.17 2.95
C ALA A 1 -3.34 28.79 2.34
N SER A 2 -4.07 28.69 1.21
CA SER A 2 -4.15 27.44 0.45
C SER A 2 -2.76 27.18 -0.16
N THR A 3 -2.05 26.20 0.36
CA THR A 3 -0.78 25.77 -0.22
C THR A 3 -1.09 24.82 -1.36
N HIS A 4 -0.73 25.21 -2.58
CA HIS A 4 -0.79 24.34 -3.76
C HIS A 4 0.37 23.35 -3.69
N ILE A 5 0.06 22.13 -3.27
CA ILE A 5 1.08 21.08 -3.09
C ILE A 5 0.85 19.99 -4.14
N THR A 6 1.90 19.65 -4.87
CA THR A 6 1.90 18.50 -5.77
C THR A 6 1.93 17.20 -4.95
N ILE A 7 0.99 16.31 -5.24
CA ILE A 7 0.98 14.97 -4.66
C ILE A 7 1.94 14.05 -5.43
N LYS A 8 2.61 13.18 -4.67
CA LYS A 8 3.59 12.23 -5.20
C LYS A 8 3.40 10.87 -4.57
N SER A 9 3.80 9.83 -5.29
CA SER A 9 3.94 8.49 -4.73
C SER A 9 5.38 8.01 -4.80
N ALA A 10 5.73 7.11 -3.88
CA ALA A 10 7.02 6.46 -3.81
C ALA A 10 6.85 5.03 -3.33
N ASP A 11 7.59 4.10 -3.91
CA ASP A 11 7.63 2.69 -3.53
C ASP A 11 8.96 2.34 -2.86
N VAL A 12 8.91 1.66 -1.72
CA VAL A 12 10.10 1.25 -0.98
C VAL A 12 10.47 -0.19 -1.35
N THR A 13 11.51 -0.32 -2.14
CA THR A 13 12.02 -1.62 -2.56
C THR A 13 12.48 -2.46 -1.36
N SER A 14 12.03 -3.72 -1.32
CA SER A 14 12.41 -4.67 -0.26
C SER A 14 12.12 -4.19 1.16
N ALA A 15 11.01 -3.50 1.36
CA ALA A 15 10.63 -2.80 2.58
C ALA A 15 10.82 -3.62 3.87
N TYR A 16 10.37 -4.87 3.91
CA TYR A 16 10.47 -5.67 5.13
C TYR A 16 11.91 -5.92 5.57
N PHE A 17 12.84 -6.11 4.64
CA PHE A 17 14.25 -6.28 4.96
C PHE A 17 14.88 -5.02 5.57
N GLN A 18 14.26 -3.87 5.41
CA GLN A 18 14.69 -2.61 6.00
C GLN A 18 14.12 -2.37 7.41
N GLY A 19 13.22 -3.24 7.88
CA GLY A 19 12.61 -3.10 9.21
C GLY A 19 13.61 -3.17 10.35
N VAL A 20 13.20 -2.71 11.53
CA VAL A 20 14.03 -2.85 12.75
C VAL A 20 14.32 -4.34 13.03
N PRO A 21 15.45 -4.65 13.68
CA PRO A 21 15.82 -6.02 13.97
C PRO A 21 14.73 -6.82 14.68
N MET A 22 14.72 -8.12 14.44
CA MET A 22 13.78 -9.05 15.07
C MET A 22 14.08 -9.22 16.56
N ASP A 23 13.04 -9.26 17.41
CA ASP A 23 13.18 -9.49 18.86
C ASP A 23 13.38 -10.97 19.21
N ARG A 24 13.29 -11.85 18.22
CA ARG A 24 13.40 -13.31 18.37
C ARG A 24 14.40 -13.91 17.41
N LEU A 25 15.05 -14.96 17.83
CA LEU A 25 15.89 -15.77 16.95
C LEU A 25 14.99 -16.48 15.92
N MET A 26 15.24 -16.23 14.64
CA MET A 26 14.56 -16.90 13.54
C MET A 26 15.58 -17.59 12.65
N VAL A 27 15.43 -18.90 12.52
CA VAL A 27 16.32 -19.75 11.74
C VAL A 27 15.53 -20.40 10.61
N PHE A 28 15.99 -20.21 9.39
CA PHE A 28 15.42 -20.81 8.20
C PHE A 28 16.25 -22.00 7.74
N ARG A 29 15.58 -23.02 7.23
CA ARG A 29 16.26 -24.09 6.49
C ARG A 29 16.65 -23.56 5.12
N PRO A 30 17.88 -23.80 4.65
CA PRO A 30 18.25 -23.46 3.28
C PRO A 30 17.34 -24.17 2.27
N PRO A 31 17.14 -23.59 1.09
CA PRO A 31 16.46 -24.29 -0.01
C PRO A 31 17.24 -25.55 -0.38
N ARG A 32 16.55 -26.58 -0.92
CA ARG A 32 17.16 -27.87 -1.28
C ARG A 32 18.33 -27.74 -2.25
N GLY A 33 18.37 -26.71 -3.09
CA GLY A 33 19.46 -26.42 -4.02
C GLY A 33 20.62 -25.61 -3.43
N GLY A 34 20.61 -25.33 -2.10
CA GLY A 34 21.57 -24.44 -1.48
C GLY A 34 21.30 -22.96 -1.80
N ILE A 35 22.20 -22.10 -1.37
CA ILE A 35 22.20 -20.68 -1.71
C ILE A 35 23.48 -20.41 -2.49
N PRO A 36 23.40 -19.90 -3.74
CA PRO A 36 24.59 -19.58 -4.51
C PRO A 36 25.55 -18.65 -3.74
N GLY A 37 26.81 -19.03 -3.62
CA GLY A 37 27.81 -18.25 -2.92
C GLY A 37 27.81 -18.35 -1.39
N ALA A 38 26.92 -19.17 -0.79
CA ALA A 38 26.92 -19.47 0.64
C ALA A 38 27.40 -20.91 0.88
N ASP A 39 28.50 -21.03 1.62
CA ASP A 39 29.02 -22.32 2.07
C ASP A 39 28.32 -22.68 3.40
N LEU A 40 27.29 -23.51 3.31
CA LEU A 40 26.49 -23.92 4.45
C LEU A 40 26.81 -25.35 4.84
N GLU A 41 27.19 -25.56 6.10
CA GLU A 41 27.38 -26.89 6.67
C GLU A 41 26.11 -27.75 6.56
N PRO A 42 26.24 -29.08 6.32
CA PRO A 42 25.11 -29.98 6.29
C PRO A 42 24.25 -29.89 7.55
N GLY A 43 22.96 -29.58 7.37
CA GLY A 43 22.04 -29.33 8.49
C GLY A 43 22.10 -27.93 9.11
N GLY A 44 22.94 -27.07 8.58
CA GLY A 44 23.03 -25.67 8.97
C GLY A 44 21.74 -24.89 8.71
N GLY A 45 21.55 -23.80 9.42
CA GLY A 45 20.42 -22.89 9.26
C GLY A 45 20.88 -21.46 8.96
N ILE A 46 19.98 -20.69 8.37
CA ILE A 46 20.19 -19.27 8.09
C ILE A 46 19.49 -18.46 9.16
N VAL A 47 20.24 -17.65 9.89
CA VAL A 47 19.68 -16.74 10.90
C VAL A 47 19.22 -15.45 10.23
N ALA A 48 17.91 -15.15 10.34
CA ALA A 48 17.40 -13.84 9.93
C ALA A 48 17.76 -12.78 10.98
N ARG A 49 18.46 -11.74 10.56
CA ARG A 49 18.75 -10.56 11.38
C ARG A 49 17.74 -9.43 11.17
N ALA A 50 17.13 -9.40 9.99
CA ALA A 50 16.09 -8.46 9.61
C ALA A 50 14.76 -9.21 9.40
N PRO A 51 13.62 -8.51 9.41
CA PRO A 51 12.33 -9.10 9.06
C PRO A 51 12.35 -9.70 7.66
N VAL A 52 11.65 -10.82 7.47
CA VAL A 52 11.59 -11.55 6.21
C VAL A 52 10.15 -11.65 5.74
N TYR A 53 9.93 -11.51 4.43
CA TYR A 53 8.61 -11.69 3.83
C TYR A 53 7.99 -13.04 4.22
N GLY A 54 6.69 -13.03 4.56
CA GLY A 54 5.96 -14.21 5.04
C GLY A 54 6.01 -14.41 6.56
N THR A 55 6.79 -13.64 7.31
CA THR A 55 6.76 -13.68 8.77
C THR A 55 5.71 -12.73 9.32
N GLY A 56 4.95 -13.15 10.36
CA GLY A 56 3.79 -12.42 10.86
C GLY A 56 4.09 -11.06 11.49
N ASP A 57 5.35 -10.79 11.83
CA ASP A 57 5.82 -9.55 12.47
C ASP A 57 6.60 -8.62 11.53
N ALA A 58 6.86 -9.04 10.28
CA ALA A 58 7.66 -8.26 9.33
C ALA A 58 7.06 -6.87 9.05
N GLY A 59 5.76 -6.80 8.78
CA GLY A 59 5.09 -5.52 8.55
C GLY A 59 5.15 -4.58 9.75
N ARG A 60 5.02 -5.14 10.98
CA ARG A 60 5.13 -4.36 12.21
C ARG A 60 6.55 -3.80 12.39
N LYS A 61 7.57 -4.60 12.08
CA LYS A 61 8.98 -4.21 12.20
C LYS A 61 9.35 -3.13 11.17
N PHE A 62 8.85 -3.24 9.95
CA PHE A 62 9.01 -2.20 8.95
C PHE A 62 8.28 -0.91 9.35
N TRP A 63 7.03 -1.00 9.81
CA TRP A 63 6.29 0.17 10.30
C TRP A 63 7.01 0.87 11.47
N GLN A 64 7.64 0.13 12.37
CA GLN A 64 8.45 0.70 13.44
C GLN A 64 9.63 1.52 12.89
N LYS A 65 10.32 1.04 11.86
CA LYS A 65 11.38 1.75 11.15
C LYS A 65 10.86 3.03 10.51
N VAL A 66 9.76 2.94 9.73
CA VAL A 66 9.11 4.11 9.12
C VAL A 66 8.78 5.16 10.17
N LYS A 67 8.12 4.75 11.27
CA LYS A 67 7.78 5.66 12.37
C LYS A 67 9.00 6.34 12.96
N GLN A 68 10.08 5.60 13.23
CA GLN A 68 11.30 6.13 13.81
C GLN A 68 11.93 7.17 12.88
N ASP A 69 12.06 6.88 11.60
CA ASP A 69 12.72 7.75 10.62
C ASP A 69 11.92 9.02 10.37
N PHE A 70 10.60 8.91 10.21
CA PHE A 70 9.75 10.10 10.04
C PHE A 70 9.78 11.01 11.27
N ILE A 71 9.70 10.45 12.48
CA ILE A 71 9.80 11.25 13.72
C ILE A 71 11.17 11.90 13.84
N ALA A 72 12.25 11.16 13.56
CA ALA A 72 13.61 11.71 13.60
C ALA A 72 13.82 12.83 12.56
N ALA A 73 13.11 12.77 11.43
CA ALA A 73 13.11 13.81 10.40
C ALA A 73 12.23 15.04 10.76
N GLY A 74 11.52 15.02 11.88
CA GLY A 74 10.66 16.12 12.34
C GLY A 74 9.18 16.01 11.97
N PHE A 75 8.76 14.89 11.41
CA PHE A 75 7.34 14.63 11.19
C PHE A 75 6.65 14.23 12.50
N THR A 76 5.38 14.56 12.60
CA THR A 76 4.48 14.17 13.70
C THR A 76 3.52 13.10 13.20
N LEU A 77 3.43 11.98 13.94
CA LEU A 77 2.45 10.93 13.66
C LEU A 77 1.05 11.37 14.08
N ASN A 78 0.08 11.21 13.22
CA ASN A 78 -1.31 11.50 13.53
C ASN A 78 -1.84 10.57 14.63
N ARG A 79 -2.60 11.12 15.58
CA ARG A 79 -3.11 10.36 16.75
C ARG A 79 -4.25 9.39 16.41
N ILE A 80 -4.99 9.67 15.35
CA ILE A 80 -6.16 8.87 14.93
C ILE A 80 -5.76 7.89 13.82
N MET A 81 -4.94 8.36 12.88
CA MET A 81 -4.50 7.58 11.72
C MET A 81 -3.02 7.23 11.85
N ASN A 82 -2.73 6.03 12.35
CA ASN A 82 -1.36 5.56 12.60
C ASN A 82 -0.48 5.40 11.33
N ALA A 83 -1.03 5.68 10.16
CA ALA A 83 -0.31 5.64 8.88
C ALA A 83 -0.15 7.03 8.24
N LEU A 84 -0.50 8.10 8.97
CA LEU A 84 -0.43 9.47 8.49
C LEU A 84 0.56 10.28 9.32
N PHE A 85 1.53 10.87 8.64
CA PHE A 85 2.52 11.78 9.21
C PHE A 85 2.30 13.20 8.66
N SER A 86 2.58 14.20 9.45
CA SER A 86 2.54 15.61 9.04
C SER A 86 3.77 16.35 9.55
N ILE A 87 4.21 17.35 8.79
CA ILE A 87 5.26 18.28 9.17
C ILE A 87 4.70 19.70 9.11
N ALA A 88 4.97 20.48 10.15
CA ALA A 88 4.47 21.84 10.28
C ALA A 88 5.56 22.74 10.84
N LYS A 89 5.50 24.03 10.54
CA LYS A 89 6.36 25.08 11.07
C LYS A 89 5.54 26.35 11.32
N ASP A 90 5.73 26.96 12.49
CA ASP A 90 5.07 28.19 12.89
C ASP A 90 3.52 28.15 12.78
N GLY A 91 2.94 26.94 12.92
CA GLY A 91 1.52 26.68 12.82
C GLY A 91 1.01 26.35 11.41
N ASP A 92 1.83 26.48 10.38
CA ASP A 92 1.50 26.11 9.00
C ASP A 92 1.93 24.67 8.69
N ILE A 93 1.05 23.92 8.03
CA ILE A 93 1.37 22.56 7.55
C ILE A 93 2.22 22.68 6.28
N LEU A 94 3.43 22.17 6.33
CA LEU A 94 4.35 22.12 5.19
C LEU A 94 4.23 20.83 4.40
N GLY A 95 3.60 19.81 4.94
CA GLY A 95 3.39 18.57 4.21
C GLY A 95 2.78 17.46 5.04
N MET A 96 2.35 16.43 4.31
CA MET A 96 1.77 15.21 4.86
C MET A 96 2.27 14.01 4.05
N CYS A 97 2.38 12.86 4.73
CA CYS A 97 2.70 11.58 4.11
C CYS A 97 1.80 10.49 4.70
N GLY A 98 1.03 9.83 3.84
CA GLY A 98 0.33 8.59 4.15
C GLY A 98 1.18 7.39 3.74
N THR A 99 1.24 6.37 4.58
CA THR A 99 2.03 5.16 4.30
C THR A 99 1.14 3.93 4.27
N HIS A 100 1.34 3.06 3.28
CA HIS A 100 0.68 1.78 3.20
C HIS A 100 1.73 0.69 2.90
N VAL A 101 2.30 0.14 3.97
CA VAL A 101 3.45 -0.77 3.92
C VAL A 101 4.62 -0.10 3.20
N ASP A 102 4.95 -0.51 1.98
CA ASP A 102 6.00 -0.04 1.10
C ASP A 102 5.61 1.18 0.25
N ASP A 103 4.32 1.44 0.09
CA ASP A 103 3.79 2.57 -0.67
C ASP A 103 3.69 3.85 0.19
N PHE A 104 4.28 4.95 -0.25
CA PHE A 104 4.15 6.28 0.33
C PHE A 104 3.38 7.20 -0.60
N LEU A 105 2.34 7.86 -0.09
CA LEU A 105 1.60 8.94 -0.76
C LEU A 105 1.85 10.23 0.01
N TYR A 106 2.48 11.21 -0.61
CA TYR A 106 2.87 12.43 0.09
C TYR A 106 2.70 13.69 -0.75
N GLY A 107 2.63 14.81 -0.04
CA GLY A 107 2.75 16.13 -0.61
C GLY A 107 3.46 17.02 0.41
N VAL A 108 4.49 17.72 -0.05
CA VAL A 108 5.34 18.59 0.78
C VAL A 108 5.69 19.85 0.03
N CYS A 109 5.96 20.93 0.76
CA CYS A 109 6.39 22.22 0.19
C CYS A 109 7.47 22.86 1.05
N GLY A 110 8.13 23.86 0.50
CA GLY A 110 9.19 24.62 1.18
C GLY A 110 10.32 23.70 1.69
N GLU A 111 10.79 23.96 2.89
CA GLU A 111 11.87 23.20 3.53
C GLU A 111 11.53 21.72 3.78
N ALA A 112 10.24 21.37 3.86
CA ALA A 112 9.83 19.98 4.02
C ALA A 112 10.14 19.12 2.80
N THR A 113 10.39 19.72 1.64
CA THR A 113 10.79 19.00 0.42
C THR A 113 12.14 18.31 0.60
N ASP A 114 13.15 19.02 1.10
CA ASP A 114 14.48 18.46 1.34
C ASP A 114 14.46 17.44 2.51
N ILE A 115 13.60 17.68 3.50
CA ILE A 115 13.42 16.75 4.62
C ILE A 115 12.84 15.44 4.11
N MET A 116 11.77 15.51 3.31
CA MET A 116 11.14 14.32 2.73
C MET A 116 12.10 13.56 1.81
N GLN A 117 12.89 14.29 0.98
CA GLN A 117 13.87 13.65 0.12
C GLN A 117 14.89 12.84 0.92
N ARG A 118 15.42 13.39 2.02
CA ARG A 118 16.35 12.64 2.90
C ARG A 118 15.69 11.38 3.50
N VAL A 119 14.40 11.44 3.83
CA VAL A 119 13.67 10.26 4.32
C VAL A 119 13.58 9.20 3.21
N LEU A 120 13.23 9.60 2.00
CA LEU A 120 13.14 8.68 0.84
C LEU A 120 14.50 8.07 0.49
N ASP A 121 15.56 8.87 0.51
CA ASP A 121 16.93 8.40 0.29
C ASP A 121 17.35 7.36 1.35
N GLY A 122 16.94 7.57 2.61
CA GLY A 122 17.16 6.63 3.70
C GLY A 122 16.48 5.27 3.52
N PHE A 123 15.36 5.23 2.76
CA PHE A 123 14.67 4.00 2.35
C PHE A 123 15.14 3.48 0.99
N GLY A 124 16.11 4.14 0.34
CA GLY A 124 16.62 3.74 -0.97
C GLY A 124 15.60 3.87 -2.11
N VAL A 125 14.65 4.80 -1.97
CA VAL A 125 13.70 5.11 -3.03
C VAL A 125 14.44 5.74 -4.19
N GLN A 126 14.36 5.15 -5.38
CA GLN A 126 15.05 5.63 -6.57
C GLN A 126 14.17 6.53 -7.42
N ASP A 127 12.91 6.18 -7.53
CA ASP A 127 11.96 6.88 -8.39
C ASP A 127 10.71 7.30 -7.60
N THR A 128 10.19 8.46 -7.95
CA THR A 128 8.91 8.97 -7.45
C THR A 128 8.03 9.35 -8.62
N GLU A 129 6.74 9.07 -8.52
CA GLU A 129 5.76 9.51 -9.51
C GLU A 129 5.01 10.72 -8.96
N ASP A 130 4.66 11.67 -9.82
CA ASP A 130 3.88 12.83 -9.46
C ASP A 130 2.71 13.05 -10.42
N THR A 131 1.74 13.84 -9.99
CA THR A 131 0.55 14.27 -10.72
C THR A 131 -0.33 13.16 -11.31
N SER A 132 0.24 12.07 -11.80
CA SER A 132 -0.51 10.93 -12.33
C SER A 132 0.21 9.63 -11.97
N PHE A 133 -0.38 8.85 -11.08
CA PHE A 133 0.24 7.62 -10.57
C PHE A 133 -0.81 6.66 -10.02
N ARG A 134 -0.35 5.46 -9.69
CA ARG A 134 -1.16 4.42 -9.06
C ARG A 134 -0.74 4.22 -7.60
N TYR A 135 -1.71 4.23 -6.68
CA TYR A 135 -1.50 4.03 -5.26
C TYR A 135 -2.58 3.15 -4.67
N CYS A 136 -2.19 2.05 -3.99
CA CYS A 136 -3.12 1.11 -3.37
C CYS A 136 -4.27 0.68 -4.30
N GLY A 137 -3.97 0.37 -5.57
CA GLY A 137 -4.95 -0.11 -6.55
C GLY A 137 -5.92 0.94 -7.10
N LYS A 138 -5.66 2.22 -6.86
CA LYS A 138 -6.41 3.38 -7.38
C LYS A 138 -5.52 4.23 -8.27
N GLU A 139 -6.09 4.83 -9.27
CA GLU A 139 -5.43 5.84 -10.10
C GLU A 139 -5.68 7.23 -9.50
N PHE A 140 -4.62 7.99 -9.32
CA PHE A 140 -4.63 9.37 -8.90
C PHE A 140 -4.19 10.26 -10.05
N VAL A 141 -4.94 11.32 -10.30
CA VAL A 141 -4.58 12.35 -11.27
C VAL A 141 -4.79 13.71 -10.61
N GLN A 142 -3.74 14.50 -10.54
CA GLN A 142 -3.80 15.89 -10.09
C GLN A 142 -3.74 16.82 -11.29
N SER A 143 -4.74 17.68 -11.41
CA SER A 143 -4.84 18.69 -12.47
C SER A 143 -4.03 19.94 -12.13
N GLU A 144 -3.85 20.84 -13.11
CA GLU A 144 -3.12 22.10 -12.94
C GLU A 144 -3.74 23.04 -11.88
N ASP A 145 -5.04 22.93 -11.65
CA ASP A 145 -5.75 23.65 -10.60
C ASP A 145 -5.62 22.99 -9.21
N PHE A 146 -4.77 21.96 -9.08
CA PHE A 146 -4.54 21.14 -7.90
C PHE A 146 -5.74 20.28 -7.46
N SER A 147 -6.80 20.20 -8.25
CA SER A 147 -7.85 19.22 -8.01
C SER A 147 -7.33 17.80 -8.19
N ILE A 148 -7.78 16.86 -7.34
CA ILE A 148 -7.34 15.47 -7.37
C ILE A 148 -8.51 14.58 -7.75
N THR A 149 -8.37 13.85 -8.85
CA THR A 149 -9.30 12.81 -9.29
C THR A 149 -8.76 11.44 -8.87
N VAL A 150 -9.59 10.65 -8.18
CA VAL A 150 -9.25 9.28 -7.79
C VAL A 150 -10.22 8.32 -8.46
N THR A 151 -9.69 7.33 -9.18
CA THR A 151 -10.50 6.33 -9.89
C THR A 151 -10.09 4.91 -9.55
N CYS A 152 -11.01 3.96 -9.82
CA CYS A 152 -10.77 2.52 -9.79
C CYS A 152 -10.99 1.94 -11.20
N ARG A 153 -10.48 2.61 -12.24
CA ARG A 153 -10.72 2.27 -13.64
C ARG A 153 -10.30 0.84 -13.94
N ASP A 154 -9.10 0.46 -13.55
CA ASP A 154 -8.56 -0.88 -13.79
C ASP A 154 -9.45 -2.00 -13.21
N THR A 155 -9.98 -1.81 -12.00
CA THR A 155 -10.93 -2.75 -11.41
C THR A 155 -12.28 -2.73 -12.13
N THR A 156 -12.73 -1.56 -12.56
CA THR A 156 -14.03 -1.40 -13.24
C THR A 156 -14.00 -2.04 -14.64
N GLU A 157 -12.91 -1.87 -15.39
CA GLU A 157 -12.73 -2.44 -16.73
C GLU A 157 -12.64 -3.98 -16.72
N LYS A 158 -12.22 -4.56 -15.60
CA LYS A 158 -12.16 -6.02 -15.40
C LYS A 158 -13.47 -6.63 -14.92
N LEU A 159 -14.52 -5.84 -14.71
CA LEU A 159 -15.82 -6.36 -14.36
C LEU A 159 -16.47 -7.00 -15.58
N HIS A 160 -16.92 -8.24 -15.42
CA HIS A 160 -17.62 -8.97 -16.45
C HIS A 160 -18.97 -9.48 -15.92
N PRO A 161 -20.00 -9.53 -16.79
CA PRO A 161 -21.28 -10.14 -16.43
C PRO A 161 -21.11 -11.60 -16.03
N ILE A 162 -21.94 -12.05 -15.10
CA ILE A 162 -22.00 -13.47 -14.70
C ILE A 162 -22.49 -14.29 -15.89
N ARG A 163 -21.74 -15.33 -16.23
CA ARG A 163 -22.13 -16.28 -17.29
C ARG A 163 -23.09 -17.32 -16.71
N TYR A 164 -24.28 -17.40 -17.24
CA TYR A 164 -25.30 -18.38 -16.87
C TYR A 164 -25.94 -19.00 -18.09
N ASP A 165 -26.56 -20.16 -17.95
CA ASP A 165 -27.35 -20.80 -19.03
C ASP A 165 -28.72 -20.10 -19.14
N PRO A 166 -28.99 -19.36 -20.24
CA PRO A 166 -30.23 -18.63 -20.41
C PRO A 166 -31.46 -19.56 -20.56
N MET A 167 -31.24 -20.83 -20.87
CA MET A 167 -32.35 -21.84 -21.00
C MET A 167 -32.68 -22.49 -19.67
N ARG A 168 -31.94 -22.23 -18.61
CA ARG A 168 -32.19 -22.78 -17.27
C ARG A 168 -33.48 -22.21 -16.68
N LYS A 169 -34.21 -23.03 -15.94
CA LYS A 169 -35.40 -22.57 -15.22
C LYS A 169 -34.98 -21.52 -14.17
N LEU A 170 -35.76 -20.44 -14.07
CA LEU A 170 -35.49 -19.34 -13.12
C LEU A 170 -35.50 -19.80 -11.65
N THR A 171 -36.16 -20.91 -11.32
CA THR A 171 -36.23 -21.52 -9.98
C THR A 171 -35.05 -22.44 -9.70
N ALA A 172 -34.17 -22.71 -10.66
CA ALA A 172 -33.02 -23.56 -10.47
C ALA A 172 -31.95 -22.83 -9.64
N LEU A 173 -31.36 -23.51 -8.66
CA LEU A 173 -30.28 -22.97 -7.85
C LEU A 173 -29.04 -22.70 -8.69
N ALA A 174 -28.29 -21.66 -8.31
CA ALA A 174 -27.02 -21.36 -8.92
C ALA A 174 -26.01 -22.50 -8.69
N ASN A 175 -25.29 -22.89 -9.73
CA ASN A 175 -24.19 -23.84 -9.63
C ASN A 175 -22.97 -23.21 -8.99
N ASP A 176 -21.94 -24.00 -8.66
CA ASP A 176 -20.76 -23.50 -7.95
C ASP A 176 -19.92 -22.52 -8.77
N GLN A 177 -19.91 -22.66 -10.09
CA GLN A 177 -19.23 -21.70 -10.97
C GLN A 177 -19.94 -20.34 -10.98
N GLU A 178 -21.26 -20.33 -11.03
CA GLU A 178 -22.06 -19.10 -10.96
C GLU A 178 -21.94 -18.41 -9.61
N LYS A 179 -21.94 -19.18 -8.51
CA LYS A 179 -21.67 -18.65 -7.16
C LYS A 179 -20.30 -18.03 -7.06
N SER A 180 -19.27 -18.69 -7.60
CA SER A 180 -17.90 -18.16 -7.60
C SER A 180 -17.79 -16.86 -8.39
N GLN A 181 -18.41 -16.78 -9.56
CA GLN A 181 -18.47 -15.55 -10.36
C GLN A 181 -19.21 -14.44 -9.62
N LEU A 182 -20.35 -14.74 -8.98
CA LEU A 182 -21.12 -13.77 -8.20
C LEU A 182 -20.28 -13.20 -7.04
N LEU A 183 -19.61 -14.04 -6.27
CA LEU A 183 -18.75 -13.60 -5.17
C LEU A 183 -17.59 -12.72 -5.66
N SER A 184 -17.00 -13.04 -6.82
CA SER A 184 -15.95 -12.23 -7.44
C SER A 184 -16.46 -10.84 -7.84
N VAL A 185 -17.64 -10.77 -8.47
CA VAL A 185 -18.28 -9.51 -8.87
C VAL A 185 -18.65 -8.68 -7.64
N ILE A 186 -19.27 -9.29 -6.62
CA ILE A 186 -19.61 -8.60 -5.36
C ILE A 186 -18.35 -8.03 -4.69
N GLY A 187 -17.25 -8.80 -4.66
CA GLY A 187 -15.98 -8.35 -4.10
C GLY A 187 -15.43 -7.12 -4.83
N SER A 188 -15.42 -7.14 -6.16
CA SER A 188 -14.96 -6.03 -6.99
C SER A 188 -15.86 -4.79 -6.85
N LEU A 189 -17.17 -4.97 -6.89
CA LEU A 189 -18.13 -3.88 -6.69
C LEU A 189 -18.03 -3.27 -5.27
N SER A 190 -17.84 -4.11 -4.24
CA SER A 190 -17.62 -3.66 -2.87
C SER A 190 -16.33 -2.83 -2.73
N TRP A 191 -15.27 -3.23 -3.44
CA TRP A 191 -14.04 -2.46 -3.51
C TRP A 191 -14.28 -1.08 -4.14
N ILE A 192 -14.88 -1.03 -5.33
CA ILE A 192 -15.18 0.22 -6.05
C ILE A 192 -16.06 1.13 -5.20
N ALA A 193 -17.11 0.60 -4.57
CA ALA A 193 -18.02 1.35 -3.72
C ALA A 193 -17.28 2.01 -2.54
N ARG A 194 -16.40 1.27 -1.88
CA ARG A 194 -15.64 1.78 -0.72
C ARG A 194 -14.56 2.77 -1.10
N GLN A 195 -13.93 2.62 -2.27
CA GLN A 195 -12.75 3.41 -2.63
C GLN A 195 -13.09 4.66 -3.43
N CYS A 196 -14.04 4.60 -4.36
CA CYS A 196 -14.27 5.68 -5.32
C CYS A 196 -15.75 6.03 -5.53
N ARG A 197 -16.67 5.11 -5.25
CA ARG A 197 -18.10 5.29 -5.58
C ARG A 197 -19.02 4.91 -4.41
N PRO A 198 -19.02 5.69 -3.32
CA PRO A 198 -19.84 5.39 -2.13
C PRO A 198 -21.35 5.34 -2.43
N SER A 199 -21.81 6.00 -3.50
CA SER A 199 -23.20 5.92 -3.98
C SER A 199 -23.67 4.51 -4.35
N LEU A 200 -22.74 3.59 -4.68
CA LEU A 200 -23.05 2.19 -4.99
C LEU A 200 -23.17 1.29 -3.74
N SER A 201 -22.78 1.79 -2.56
CA SER A 201 -22.66 0.94 -1.36
C SER A 201 -23.97 0.27 -0.96
N PHE A 202 -25.10 0.96 -1.10
CA PHE A 202 -26.42 0.40 -0.80
C PHE A 202 -26.77 -0.74 -1.75
N ASP A 203 -26.64 -0.52 -3.06
CA ASP A 203 -27.00 -1.53 -4.08
C ASP A 203 -26.11 -2.76 -3.95
N VAL A 204 -24.81 -2.57 -3.76
CA VAL A 204 -23.84 -3.66 -3.57
C VAL A 204 -24.13 -4.45 -2.28
N SER A 205 -24.63 -3.81 -1.23
CA SER A 205 -24.96 -4.50 0.03
C SER A 205 -26.19 -5.43 -0.07
N ARG A 206 -26.97 -5.29 -1.15
CA ARG A 206 -28.18 -6.10 -1.41
C ARG A 206 -27.93 -7.31 -2.31
N LEU A 207 -26.74 -7.40 -2.91
CA LEU A 207 -26.32 -8.54 -3.74
C LEU A 207 -25.87 -9.72 -2.85
#